data_38ea4a1bcd5a86922065d778d8a3fe84
#
_entry.id   38ea4a1bcd5a86922065d778d8a3fe84
#
_cell.length_a   1.000
_cell.length_b   1.000
_cell.length_c   1.000
_cell.angle_alpha   90.00
_cell.angle_beta   90.00
_cell.angle_gamma   90.00
#
_symmetry.space_group_name_H-M   'P 1'
#
loop_
_entity.id
_entity.type
_entity.pdbx_description
1 polymer ?
#
loop_
_entity_poly.entity_id
_entity_poly.type
_entity_poly.pdbx_seq_one_letter_code
_entity_poly.pdbx_strand_id
1 'polypeptide(L)'
;MEVYDQAYALARSLRNSQSFQRLLQAEKALAQQPGKWEKLQEVRKRQLELTARELAGEKIAAETIRALGQMMEALVVDEQIREYLAAEERFGRQLADVQKILGEVLKDLTLLQRDQGGEGVRSDSD
;
A
#
# COMPACT_ATOMS: atom_id res chain seq x y z
N MET A 1 16.78 4.18 -25.73
CA MET A 1 15.77 5.19 -25.40
C MET A 1 16.07 5.78 -24.05
N GLU A 2 16.28 7.06 -24.06
CA GLU A 2 16.71 7.74 -22.82
C GLU A 2 15.69 7.63 -21.70
N VAL A 3 14.40 7.79 -22.01
CA VAL A 3 13.34 7.70 -21.00
C VAL A 3 13.29 6.32 -20.37
N TYR A 4 13.37 5.29 -21.18
CA TYR A 4 13.34 3.93 -20.65
C TYR A 4 14.61 3.58 -19.89
N ASP A 5 15.75 4.09 -20.34
CA ASP A 5 16.99 3.88 -19.62
C ASP A 5 16.93 4.49 -18.23
N GLN A 6 16.36 5.69 -18.12
CA GLN A 6 16.16 6.33 -16.83
C GLN A 6 15.16 5.57 -15.96
N ALA A 7 14.11 5.02 -16.56
CA ALA A 7 13.17 4.21 -15.82
C ALA A 7 13.82 2.96 -15.24
N TYR A 8 14.64 2.29 -16.03
CA TYR A 8 15.38 1.12 -15.54
C TYR A 8 16.39 1.51 -14.47
N ALA A 9 17.03 2.67 -14.60
CA ALA A 9 17.94 3.16 -13.57
C ALA A 9 17.21 3.40 -12.26
N LEU A 10 16.01 3.99 -12.34
CA LEU A 10 15.18 4.20 -11.15
C LEU A 10 14.79 2.88 -10.52
N ALA A 11 14.39 1.90 -11.32
CA ALA A 11 14.05 0.58 -10.81
C ALA A 11 15.23 -0.05 -10.07
N ARG A 12 16.44 0.10 -10.61
CA ARG A 12 17.64 -0.39 -9.93
C ARG A 12 17.87 0.32 -8.60
N SER A 13 17.67 1.64 -8.58
CA SER A 13 17.82 2.42 -7.33
C SER A 13 16.83 1.97 -6.28
N LEU A 14 15.57 1.72 -6.66
CA LEU A 14 14.56 1.22 -5.74
C LEU A 14 14.95 -0.14 -5.20
N ARG A 15 15.41 -1.02 -6.08
CA ARG A 15 15.80 -2.37 -5.71
C ARG A 15 16.98 -2.36 -4.74
N ASN A 16 17.88 -1.40 -4.89
CA ASN A 16 19.07 -1.28 -4.05
C ASN A 16 18.82 -0.43 -2.80
N SER A 17 17.64 0.16 -2.66
CA SER A 17 17.35 0.99 -1.50
C SER A 17 17.28 0.15 -0.23
N GLN A 18 17.60 0.79 0.90
CA GLN A 18 17.57 0.13 2.18
C GLN A 18 16.14 -0.36 2.52
N SER A 19 15.15 0.45 2.20
CA SER A 19 13.75 0.08 2.48
C SER A 19 13.33 -1.18 1.73
N PHE A 20 13.73 -1.30 0.46
CA PHE A 20 13.41 -2.50 -0.30
C PHE A 20 14.19 -3.71 0.24
N GLN A 21 15.46 -3.54 0.55
CA GLN A 21 16.28 -4.64 1.04
C GLN A 21 15.77 -5.16 2.38
N ARG A 22 15.30 -4.27 3.25
CA ARG A 22 14.70 -4.67 4.51
C ARG A 22 13.40 -5.44 4.32
N LEU A 23 12.58 -4.98 3.37
CA LEU A 23 11.34 -5.69 3.05
C LEU A 23 11.64 -7.07 2.52
N LEU A 24 12.61 -7.18 1.62
CA LEU A 24 12.99 -8.47 1.04
C LEU A 24 13.48 -9.43 2.12
N GLN A 25 14.29 -8.95 3.06
CA GLN A 25 14.78 -9.78 4.15
C GLN A 25 13.64 -10.21 5.07
N ALA A 26 12.73 -9.29 5.39
CA ALA A 26 11.59 -9.62 6.23
C ALA A 26 10.68 -10.64 5.57
N GLU A 27 10.49 -10.51 4.25
CA GLU A 27 9.70 -11.47 3.50
C GLU A 27 10.34 -12.86 3.52
N LYS A 28 11.65 -12.93 3.33
CA LYS A 28 12.37 -14.19 3.37
C LYS A 28 12.28 -14.84 4.75
N ALA A 29 12.34 -14.05 5.80
CA ALA A 29 12.21 -14.57 7.15
C ALA A 29 10.82 -15.17 7.38
N LEU A 30 9.77 -14.50 6.90
CA LEU A 30 8.42 -15.03 7.01
C LEU A 30 8.22 -16.28 6.15
N ALA A 31 8.90 -16.34 5.00
CA ALA A 31 8.81 -17.51 4.14
C ALA A 31 9.30 -18.78 4.83
N GLN A 32 10.17 -18.63 5.84
CA GLN A 32 10.63 -19.74 6.65
C GLN A 32 9.61 -20.17 7.71
N GLN A 33 8.54 -19.40 7.85
CA GLN A 33 7.50 -19.62 8.85
C GLN A 33 6.13 -19.62 8.18
N PRO A 34 5.80 -20.70 7.45
CA PRO A 34 4.57 -20.72 6.64
C PRO A 34 3.31 -20.44 7.44
N GLY A 35 3.25 -20.91 8.68
CA GLY A 35 2.07 -20.66 9.52
C GLY A 35 1.86 -19.19 9.82
N LYS A 36 2.95 -18.44 10.04
CA LYS A 36 2.84 -16.99 10.29
C LYS A 36 2.36 -16.25 9.06
N TRP A 37 2.90 -16.60 7.91
CA TRP A 37 2.50 -15.99 6.66
C TRP A 37 1.02 -16.26 6.37
N GLU A 38 0.58 -17.49 6.56
CA GLU A 38 -0.81 -17.87 6.35
C GLU A 38 -1.76 -17.08 7.25
N LYS A 39 -1.39 -16.90 8.52
CA LYS A 39 -2.21 -16.13 9.44
C LYS A 39 -2.32 -14.67 9.01
N LEU A 40 -1.22 -14.09 8.56
CA LEU A 40 -1.24 -12.71 8.08
C LEU A 40 -2.14 -12.58 6.86
N GLN A 41 -2.03 -13.52 5.92
CA GLN A 41 -2.85 -13.49 4.71
C GLN A 41 -4.34 -13.66 5.03
N GLU A 42 -4.65 -14.52 6.00
CA GLU A 42 -6.03 -14.71 6.43
C GLU A 42 -6.64 -13.42 6.99
N VAL A 43 -5.89 -12.72 7.83
CA VAL A 43 -6.38 -11.47 8.40
C VAL A 43 -6.53 -10.40 7.32
N ARG A 44 -5.58 -10.32 6.40
CA ARG A 44 -5.66 -9.37 5.28
C ARG A 44 -6.88 -9.63 4.41
N LYS A 45 -7.15 -10.89 4.15
CA LYS A 45 -8.33 -11.26 3.36
C LYS A 45 -9.61 -10.80 4.05
N ARG A 46 -9.70 -11.00 5.35
CA ARG A 46 -10.87 -10.58 6.12
C ARG A 46 -11.01 -9.06 6.13
N GLN A 47 -9.90 -8.34 6.22
CA GLN A 47 -9.94 -6.88 6.15
C GLN A 47 -10.47 -6.40 4.80
N LEU A 48 -10.02 -7.01 3.72
CA LEU A 48 -10.48 -6.65 2.38
C LEU A 48 -11.96 -6.94 2.20
N GLU A 49 -12.41 -8.09 2.68
CA GLU A 49 -13.83 -8.46 2.61
C GLU A 49 -14.68 -7.46 3.39
N LEU A 50 -14.23 -7.08 4.57
CA LEU A 50 -14.97 -6.13 5.40
C LEU A 50 -15.04 -4.77 4.72
N THR A 51 -13.93 -4.30 4.19
CA THR A 51 -13.89 -3.02 3.49
C THR A 51 -14.82 -3.02 2.28
N ALA A 52 -14.82 -4.11 1.53
CA ALA A 52 -15.71 -4.24 0.36
C ALA A 52 -17.17 -4.18 0.77
N ARG A 53 -17.51 -4.84 1.87
CA ARG A 53 -18.89 -4.83 2.37
C ARG A 53 -19.31 -3.45 2.84
N GLU A 54 -18.42 -2.74 3.53
CA GLU A 54 -18.71 -1.37 3.95
C GLU A 54 -18.91 -0.44 2.75
N LEU A 55 -18.08 -0.59 1.73
CA LEU A 55 -18.19 0.23 0.52
C LEU A 55 -19.50 -0.07 -0.23
N ALA A 56 -20.00 -1.29 -0.10
CA ALA A 56 -21.29 -1.67 -0.69
C ALA A 56 -22.49 -1.17 0.13
N GLY A 57 -22.23 -0.43 1.20
CA GLY A 57 -23.31 0.12 2.04
C GLY A 57 -23.79 -0.84 3.10
N GLU A 58 -23.14 -1.96 3.27
CA GLU A 58 -23.53 -2.94 4.27
C GLU A 58 -23.07 -2.50 5.66
N LYS A 59 -23.93 -2.71 6.62
CA LYS A 59 -23.63 -2.37 8.00
C LYS A 59 -22.96 -3.54 8.69
N ILE A 60 -21.76 -3.30 9.20
CA ILE A 60 -20.97 -4.36 9.82
C ILE A 60 -21.22 -4.37 11.33
N ALA A 61 -21.46 -5.55 11.87
CA ALA A 61 -21.68 -5.71 13.30
C ALA A 61 -20.42 -5.32 14.08
N ALA A 62 -20.64 -4.66 15.21
CA ALA A 62 -19.51 -4.23 16.06
C ALA A 62 -18.66 -5.41 16.51
N GLU A 63 -19.27 -6.56 16.75
CA GLU A 63 -18.55 -7.76 17.15
C GLU A 63 -17.58 -8.24 16.06
N THR A 64 -17.99 -8.14 14.81
CA THR A 64 -17.13 -8.54 13.69
C THR A 64 -15.91 -7.63 13.60
N ILE A 65 -16.12 -6.32 13.77
CA ILE A 65 -15.03 -5.37 13.75
C ILE A 65 -14.08 -5.62 14.91
N ARG A 66 -14.63 -5.88 16.10
CA ARG A 66 -13.81 -6.16 17.28
C ARG A 66 -13.01 -7.44 17.11
N ALA A 67 -13.62 -8.49 16.59
CA ALA A 67 -12.93 -9.76 16.38
C ALA A 67 -11.75 -9.60 15.44
N LEU A 68 -11.94 -8.84 14.35
CA LEU A 68 -10.85 -8.59 13.43
C LEU A 68 -9.74 -7.77 14.07
N GLY A 69 -10.09 -6.78 14.89
CA GLY A 69 -9.12 -5.99 15.63
C GLY A 69 -8.28 -6.86 16.56
N GLN A 70 -8.92 -7.81 17.24
CA GLN A 70 -8.21 -8.72 18.12
C GLN A 70 -7.25 -9.63 17.35
N MET A 71 -7.66 -10.07 16.17
CA MET A 71 -6.80 -10.87 15.31
C MET A 71 -5.56 -10.07 14.88
N MET A 72 -5.75 -8.79 14.55
CA MET A 72 -4.63 -7.91 14.19
C MET A 72 -3.68 -7.73 15.37
N GLU A 73 -4.21 -7.49 16.55
CA GLU A 73 -3.38 -7.32 17.74
C GLU A 73 -2.55 -8.57 18.03
N ALA A 74 -3.15 -9.74 17.84
CA ALA A 74 -2.42 -10.99 18.05
C ALA A 74 -1.27 -11.16 17.05
N LEU A 75 -1.48 -10.72 15.82
CA LEU A 75 -0.44 -10.80 14.80
C LEU A 75 0.76 -9.92 15.15
N VAL A 76 0.50 -8.68 15.56
CA VAL A 76 1.60 -7.72 15.77
C VAL A 76 2.38 -7.97 17.06
N VAL A 77 1.95 -8.91 17.87
CA VAL A 77 2.77 -9.38 18.98
C VAL A 77 3.99 -10.14 18.45
N ASP A 78 3.83 -10.81 17.30
CA ASP A 78 4.93 -11.53 16.68
C ASP A 78 5.91 -10.53 16.06
N GLU A 79 7.17 -10.61 16.46
CA GLU A 79 8.18 -9.67 16.01
C GLU A 79 8.44 -9.73 14.50
N GLN A 80 8.47 -10.93 13.93
CA GLN A 80 8.72 -11.08 12.50
C GLN A 80 7.60 -10.47 11.66
N ILE A 81 6.37 -10.66 12.09
CA ILE A 81 5.22 -10.09 11.40
C ILE A 81 5.26 -8.57 11.53
N ARG A 82 5.54 -8.07 12.73
CA ARG A 82 5.63 -6.63 12.96
C ARG A 82 6.72 -5.99 12.10
N GLU A 83 7.87 -6.63 12.02
CA GLU A 83 8.97 -6.12 11.19
C GLU A 83 8.61 -6.13 9.72
N TYR A 84 7.95 -7.18 9.26
CA TYR A 84 7.51 -7.25 7.88
C TYR A 84 6.52 -6.13 7.54
N LEU A 85 5.53 -5.93 8.40
CA LEU A 85 4.53 -4.90 8.17
C LEU A 85 5.16 -3.50 8.18
N ALA A 86 6.09 -3.25 9.07
CA ALA A 86 6.79 -1.96 9.12
C ALA A 86 7.63 -1.74 7.87
N ALA A 87 8.32 -2.77 7.42
CA ALA A 87 9.14 -2.69 6.22
C ALA A 87 8.27 -2.49 4.97
N GLU A 88 7.14 -3.19 4.92
CA GLU A 88 6.20 -3.06 3.81
C GLU A 88 5.64 -1.64 3.73
N GLU A 89 5.28 -1.07 4.87
CA GLU A 89 4.76 0.29 4.89
C GLU A 89 5.83 1.29 4.44
N ARG A 90 7.05 1.12 4.92
CA ARG A 90 8.13 2.04 4.57
C ARG A 90 8.45 2.02 3.08
N PHE A 91 8.59 0.82 2.53
CA PHE A 91 8.85 0.72 1.09
C PHE A 91 7.66 1.19 0.28
N GLY A 92 6.45 0.84 0.71
CA GLY A 92 5.22 1.29 0.03
C GLY A 92 5.13 2.81 -0.03
N ARG A 93 5.51 3.49 1.05
CA ARG A 93 5.53 4.95 1.09
C ARG A 93 6.57 5.52 0.12
N GLN A 94 7.75 4.93 0.10
CA GLN A 94 8.79 5.35 -0.84
C GLN A 94 8.32 5.19 -2.29
N LEU A 95 7.72 4.05 -2.60
CA LEU A 95 7.22 3.79 -3.94
C LEU A 95 6.11 4.78 -4.31
N ALA A 96 5.21 5.05 -3.37
CA ALA A 96 4.13 6.01 -3.60
C ALA A 96 4.70 7.41 -3.86
N ASP A 97 5.74 7.81 -3.14
CA ASP A 97 6.39 9.10 -3.36
C ASP A 97 7.00 9.17 -4.76
N VAL A 98 7.64 8.11 -5.20
CA VAL A 98 8.22 8.05 -6.54
C VAL A 98 7.12 8.16 -7.60
N GLN A 99 6.01 7.45 -7.41
CA GLN A 99 4.89 7.51 -8.33
C GLN A 99 4.30 8.92 -8.37
N LYS A 100 4.25 9.59 -7.23
CA LYS A 100 3.77 10.96 -7.17
C LYS A 100 4.68 11.89 -7.94
N ILE A 101 5.99 11.73 -7.79
CA ILE A 101 6.97 12.53 -8.53
C ILE A 101 6.79 12.34 -10.02
N LEU A 102 6.65 11.09 -10.47
CA LEU A 102 6.43 10.81 -11.88
C LEU A 102 5.11 11.39 -12.36
N GLY A 103 4.10 11.34 -11.52
CA GLY A 103 2.77 11.90 -11.87
C GLY A 103 2.77 13.39 -12.02
N GLU A 104 3.77 14.10 -11.47
CA GLU A 104 3.85 15.55 -11.61
C GLU A 104 3.99 15.99 -13.05
N VAL A 105 4.50 15.12 -13.92
CA VAL A 105 4.56 15.41 -15.35
C VAL A 105 3.18 15.74 -15.91
N LEU A 106 2.15 15.10 -15.37
CA LEU A 106 0.79 15.27 -15.84
C LEU A 106 0.23 16.66 -15.56
N LYS A 107 0.85 17.39 -14.65
CA LYS A 107 0.41 18.75 -14.33
C LYS A 107 0.57 19.72 -15.49
N ASP A 108 1.44 19.37 -16.44
CA ASP A 108 1.62 20.20 -17.64
C ASP A 108 0.48 20.05 -18.64
N LEU A 109 -0.38 19.06 -18.45
CA LEU A 109 -1.50 18.80 -19.36
C LEU A 109 -2.75 19.48 -18.82
N THR A 110 -3.19 20.53 -19.50
CA THR A 110 -4.30 21.36 -19.05
C THR A 110 -5.61 20.58 -18.88
N LEU A 111 -5.93 19.73 -19.86
CA LEU A 111 -7.18 18.97 -19.82
C LEU A 111 -7.20 17.97 -18.66
N LEU A 112 -6.05 17.34 -18.39
CA LEU A 112 -5.97 16.40 -17.29
C LEU A 112 -6.14 17.10 -15.94
N GLN A 113 -5.56 18.30 -15.80
CA GLN A 113 -5.71 19.07 -14.57
C GLN A 113 -7.17 19.44 -14.33
N ARG A 114 -7.88 19.79 -15.41
CA ARG A 114 -9.32 20.11 -15.29
C ARG A 114 -10.09 18.90 -14.78
N ASP A 115 -9.78 17.73 -15.30
CA ASP A 115 -10.47 16.51 -14.87
C ASP A 115 -10.18 16.19 -13.40
N GLN A 116 -8.93 16.31 -12.99
CA GLN A 116 -8.54 15.98 -11.63
C GLN A 116 -9.11 16.94 -10.61
N GLY A 117 -9.16 18.22 -10.97
CA GLY A 117 -9.73 19.22 -10.13
C GLY A 117 -11.18 19.53 -10.44
N GLY A 118 -11.79 18.68 -11.24
CA GLY A 118 -13.06 18.97 -11.88
C GLY A 118 -14.18 19.36 -10.94
N GLU A 119 -14.29 18.70 -9.84
CA GLU A 119 -15.39 18.95 -8.92
C GLU A 119 -15.29 20.33 -8.29
N GLY A 120 -14.09 20.66 -7.79
CA GLY A 120 -13.87 21.97 -7.24
C GLY A 120 -13.90 23.07 -8.30
N VAL A 121 -13.28 22.82 -9.43
CA VAL A 121 -13.19 23.79 -10.49
C VAL A 121 -14.55 24.07 -11.11
N ARG A 122 -15.37 23.06 -11.27
CA ARG A 122 -16.70 23.25 -11.85
C ARG A 122 -17.57 24.17 -11.02
N SER A 123 -17.52 24.05 -9.72
CA SER A 123 -18.27 24.94 -8.86
C SER A 123 -17.74 26.36 -8.95
N ASP A 124 -16.45 26.52 -9.19
CA ASP A 124 -15.85 27.84 -9.31
C ASP A 124 -16.15 28.51 -10.64
N SER A 125 -16.24 27.72 -11.69
CA SER A 125 -16.45 28.26 -13.02
C SER A 125 -17.85 28.81 -13.22
N ASP A 126 -18.73 28.52 -12.31
CA ASP A 126 -20.08 29.09 -12.37
C ASP A 126 -20.12 30.50 -11.85
#